data_6b9631f80d6f34d01f9d951cbbfa97f2
#
_entry.id   6b9631f80d6f34d01f9d951cbbfa97f2
#
_cell.length_a   1.000
_cell.length_b   1.000
_cell.length_c   1.000
_cell.angle_alpha   90.00
_cell.angle_beta   90.00
_cell.angle_gamma   90.00
#
_symmetry.space_group_name_H-M   'P 1'
#
loop_
_entity.id
_entity.type
_entity.pdbx_description
1 polymer ?
#
loop_
_entity_poly.entity_id
_entity_poly.type
_entity_poly.pdbx_seq_one_letter_code
_entity_poly.pdbx_strand_id
1 'polypeptide(L)'
;HIIEEPKDFYNFKKLYYETMNRNDASEEYYFDDQYFDRILCAFSKDILLIELEFENEIIASELYFIKGKILHAHLLGSNGKLLELNAGSLLEATAADWGKKRGFNYIHHGGGRTSDPNDSLFKYKKKFGKNTEFDFYIGRKIWSMEIYNKLIALKNLSIKEKNSDFFPLYRISQK
;
A
#
# COMPACT_ATOMS: atom_id res chain seq x y z
N HIS A 1 19.96 0.78 2.87
CA HIS A 1 19.85 2.06 3.57
C HIS A 1 18.59 2.08 4.41
N ILE A 2 18.72 2.45 5.68
CA ILE A 2 17.60 2.64 6.59
C ILE A 2 17.53 4.12 6.91
N ILE A 3 16.46 4.78 6.47
CA ILE A 3 16.33 6.24 6.51
C ILE A 3 15.16 6.59 7.43
N GLU A 4 15.50 7.02 8.63
CA GLU A 4 14.55 7.60 9.58
C GLU A 4 14.39 9.09 9.25
N GLU A 5 13.16 9.61 9.29
CA GLU A 5 12.85 11.00 8.94
C GLU A 5 13.37 11.40 7.54
N PRO A 6 12.98 10.70 6.45
CA PRO A 6 13.42 11.02 5.10
C PRO A 6 13.11 12.49 4.75
N LYS A 7 13.97 13.11 3.94
CA LYS A 7 13.80 14.51 3.52
C LYS A 7 13.10 14.61 2.17
N ASP A 8 13.15 13.55 1.40
CA ASP A 8 12.45 13.43 0.12
C ASP A 8 12.15 11.96 -0.18
N PHE A 9 11.43 11.73 -1.27
CA PHE A 9 11.10 10.41 -1.78
C PHE A 9 11.55 10.22 -3.24
N TYR A 10 12.66 10.80 -3.64
CA TYR A 10 13.08 10.83 -5.04
C TYR A 10 13.24 9.41 -5.64
N ASN A 11 14.10 8.58 -5.04
CA ASN A 11 14.32 7.20 -5.50
C ASN A 11 13.05 6.35 -5.35
N PHE A 12 12.36 6.51 -4.21
CA PHE A 12 11.15 5.80 -3.92
C PHE A 12 10.07 6.05 -4.98
N LYS A 13 9.77 7.30 -5.33
CA LYS A 13 8.75 7.66 -6.33
C LYS A 13 9.06 7.04 -7.68
N LYS A 14 10.31 7.11 -8.14
CA LYS A 14 10.75 6.50 -9.40
C LYS A 14 10.42 5.01 -9.44
N LEU A 15 10.81 4.26 -8.42
CA LEU A 15 10.58 2.82 -8.31
C LEU A 15 9.09 2.47 -8.12
N TYR A 16 8.37 3.31 -7.38
CA TYR A 16 6.94 3.15 -7.17
C TYR A 16 6.17 3.26 -8.48
N TYR A 17 6.40 4.30 -9.27
CA TYR A 17 5.72 4.46 -10.56
C TYR A 17 6.12 3.37 -11.57
N GLU A 18 7.38 2.93 -11.57
CA GLU A 18 7.81 1.78 -12.36
C GLU A 18 7.02 0.52 -11.97
N THR A 19 6.79 0.31 -10.68
CA THR A 19 6.00 -0.80 -10.17
C THR A 19 4.53 -0.68 -10.55
N MET A 20 3.93 0.51 -10.47
CA MET A 20 2.53 0.74 -10.87
C MET A 20 2.34 0.49 -12.36
N ASN A 21 3.24 0.99 -13.21
CA ASN A 21 3.23 0.76 -14.65
C ASN A 21 3.35 -0.73 -14.99
N ARG A 22 4.27 -1.44 -14.35
CA ARG A 22 4.48 -2.87 -14.57
C ARG A 22 3.26 -3.72 -14.19
N ASN A 23 2.52 -3.30 -13.16
CA ASN A 23 1.36 -4.01 -12.65
C ASN A 23 0.04 -3.57 -13.31
N ASP A 24 0.07 -2.68 -14.30
CA ASP A 24 -1.12 -2.09 -14.92
C ASP A 24 -2.12 -1.58 -13.85
N ALA A 25 -1.59 -0.82 -12.89
CA ALA A 25 -2.35 -0.32 -11.76
C ALA A 25 -3.39 0.71 -12.22
N SER A 26 -4.54 0.77 -11.54
CA SER A 26 -5.55 1.79 -11.81
C SER A 26 -5.05 3.20 -11.43
N GLU A 27 -5.62 4.23 -12.07
CA GLU A 27 -5.20 5.63 -11.93
C GLU A 27 -5.15 6.12 -10.48
N GLU A 28 -5.99 5.59 -9.62
CA GLU A 28 -6.03 5.93 -8.19
C GLU A 28 -4.76 5.59 -7.40
N TYR A 29 -3.88 4.75 -7.97
CA TYR A 29 -2.58 4.42 -7.37
C TYR A 29 -1.44 5.32 -7.88
N TYR A 30 -1.69 6.22 -8.82
CA TYR A 30 -0.70 7.17 -9.30
C TYR A 30 -0.80 8.48 -8.49
N PHE A 31 -0.28 8.42 -7.26
CA PHE A 31 -0.24 9.57 -6.38
C PHE A 31 0.65 10.67 -6.94
N ASP A 32 0.19 11.92 -6.88
CA ASP A 32 0.94 13.09 -7.32
C ASP A 32 2.04 13.52 -6.32
N ASP A 33 2.85 14.50 -6.72
CA ASP A 33 3.89 15.04 -5.85
C ASP A 33 3.32 15.66 -4.58
N GLN A 34 2.13 16.27 -4.65
CA GLN A 34 1.48 16.86 -3.47
C GLN A 34 1.14 15.81 -2.41
N TYR A 35 0.79 14.59 -2.82
CA TYR A 35 0.54 13.48 -1.90
C TYR A 35 1.80 13.16 -1.09
N PHE A 36 2.93 13.02 -1.75
CA PHE A 36 4.21 12.70 -1.09
C PHE A 36 4.72 13.85 -0.22
N ASP A 37 4.58 15.09 -0.67
CA ASP A 37 4.94 16.26 0.10
C ASP A 37 4.09 16.39 1.38
N ARG A 38 2.80 16.09 1.29
CA ARG A 38 1.91 16.05 2.46
C ARG A 38 2.31 14.95 3.45
N ILE A 39 2.71 13.78 2.97
CA ILE A 39 3.22 12.70 3.84
C ILE A 39 4.46 13.18 4.59
N LEU A 40 5.46 13.74 3.89
CA LEU A 40 6.66 14.27 4.51
C LEU A 40 6.36 15.36 5.55
N CYS A 41 5.45 16.27 5.22
CA CYS A 41 5.07 17.35 6.14
C CYS A 41 4.32 16.84 7.37
N ALA A 42 3.33 15.94 7.17
CA ALA A 42 2.42 15.52 8.24
C ALA A 42 3.02 14.44 9.15
N PHE A 43 3.93 13.60 8.63
CA PHE A 43 4.43 12.40 9.31
C PHE A 43 5.95 12.34 9.40
N SER A 44 6.68 13.45 9.24
CA SER A 44 8.16 13.47 9.13
C SER A 44 8.89 12.61 10.15
N LYS A 45 8.40 12.54 11.40
CA LYS A 45 8.99 11.75 12.50
C LYS A 45 8.42 10.34 12.63
N ASP A 46 7.34 10.06 11.92
CA ASP A 46 6.61 8.79 11.98
C ASP A 46 6.76 8.02 10.66
N ILE A 47 7.86 8.25 9.94
CA ILE A 47 8.18 7.59 8.68
C ILE A 47 9.51 6.86 8.77
N LEU A 48 9.52 5.64 8.25
CA LEU A 48 10.72 4.88 7.95
C LEU A 48 10.72 4.58 6.44
N LEU A 49 11.81 4.92 5.77
CA LEU A 49 12.08 4.53 4.38
C LEU A 49 13.24 3.55 4.37
N ILE A 50 13.06 2.41 3.73
CA ILE A 50 14.13 1.42 3.54
C ILE A 50 14.40 1.32 2.04
N GLU A 51 15.64 1.49 1.65
CA GLU A 51 16.11 1.38 0.27
C GLU A 51 17.16 0.30 0.15
N LEU A 52 17.06 -0.50 -0.90
CA LEU A 52 18.06 -1.50 -1.27
C LEU A 52 18.88 -1.01 -2.45
N GLU A 53 20.18 -1.01 -2.27
CA GLU A 53 21.16 -0.70 -3.31
C GLU A 53 21.79 -2.00 -3.83
N PHE A 54 21.93 -2.09 -5.14
CA PHE A 54 22.68 -3.12 -5.85
C PHE A 54 23.43 -2.48 -7.01
N GLU A 55 24.74 -2.74 -7.12
CA GLU A 55 25.63 -2.18 -8.15
C GLU A 55 25.54 -0.63 -8.29
N ASN A 56 25.49 0.07 -7.14
CA ASN A 56 25.35 1.54 -7.04
C ASN A 56 24.00 2.09 -7.55
N GLU A 57 22.98 1.26 -7.69
CA GLU A 57 21.63 1.68 -8.03
C GLU A 57 20.65 1.28 -6.92
N ILE A 58 19.71 2.18 -6.57
CA ILE A 58 18.60 1.82 -5.68
C ILE A 58 17.60 1.01 -6.49
N ILE A 59 17.44 -0.27 -6.13
CA ILE A 59 16.64 -1.26 -6.89
C ILE A 59 15.28 -1.54 -6.28
N ALA A 60 15.11 -1.25 -5.00
CA ALA A 60 13.83 -1.38 -4.31
C ALA A 60 13.77 -0.42 -3.14
N SER A 61 12.58 0.05 -2.84
CA SER A 61 12.34 0.97 -1.73
C SER A 61 10.95 0.75 -1.15
N GLU A 62 10.83 0.78 0.18
CA GLU A 62 9.55 0.62 0.87
C GLU A 62 9.37 1.66 1.95
N LEU A 63 8.18 2.24 1.97
CA LEU A 63 7.75 3.27 2.89
C LEU A 63 6.89 2.67 3.99
N TYR A 64 7.26 2.92 5.23
CA TYR A 64 6.51 2.52 6.42
C TYR A 64 6.06 3.73 7.21
N PHE A 65 4.85 3.67 7.76
CA PHE A 65 4.44 4.55 8.84
C PHE A 65 4.72 3.93 10.20
N ILE A 66 5.08 4.75 11.16
CA ILE A 66 5.36 4.37 12.53
C ILE A 66 4.21 4.83 13.41
N LYS A 67 3.56 3.91 14.13
CA LYS A 67 2.56 4.29 15.13
C LYS A 67 2.68 3.41 16.38
N GLY A 68 3.06 4.04 17.50
CA GLY A 68 3.30 3.32 18.74
C GLY A 68 4.37 2.24 18.56
N LYS A 69 3.99 0.97 18.68
CA LYS A 69 4.88 -0.20 18.50
C LYS A 69 4.54 -1.01 17.23
N ILE A 70 4.00 -0.36 16.24
CA ILE A 70 3.59 -0.97 14.97
C ILE A 70 4.28 -0.22 13.82
N LEU A 71 4.91 -0.97 12.92
CA LEU A 71 5.27 -0.51 11.58
C LEU A 71 4.10 -0.82 10.65
N HIS A 72 3.67 0.13 9.86
CA HIS A 72 2.65 -0.07 8.84
C HIS A 72 3.29 0.02 7.45
N ALA A 73 3.47 -1.12 6.80
CA ALA A 73 3.95 -1.19 5.41
C ALA A 73 2.94 -0.49 4.51
N HIS A 74 3.36 0.59 3.88
CA HIS A 74 2.45 1.47 3.14
C HIS A 74 2.56 1.30 1.64
N LEU A 75 3.70 1.63 1.06
CA LEU A 75 3.93 1.55 -0.38
C LEU A 75 5.32 0.95 -0.66
N LEU A 76 5.41 0.13 -1.70
CA LEU A 76 6.64 -0.50 -2.16
C LEU A 76 6.86 -0.22 -3.64
N GLY A 77 8.09 0.13 -3.99
CA GLY A 77 8.56 0.25 -5.36
C GLY A 77 9.77 -0.63 -5.61
N SER A 78 9.88 -1.22 -6.82
CA SER A 78 11.02 -2.06 -7.18
C SER A 78 11.31 -2.02 -8.68
N ASN A 79 12.60 -2.17 -9.01
CA ASN A 79 13.08 -2.29 -10.37
C ASN A 79 12.59 -3.60 -10.99
N GLY A 80 11.84 -3.50 -12.10
CA GLY A 80 11.26 -4.66 -12.78
C GLY A 80 12.28 -5.60 -13.41
N LYS A 81 13.48 -5.10 -13.76
CA LYS A 81 14.53 -5.90 -14.39
C LYS A 81 15.29 -6.81 -13.41
N LEU A 82 15.16 -6.52 -12.10
CA LEU A 82 15.91 -7.19 -11.03
C LEU A 82 14.99 -7.94 -10.06
N LEU A 83 13.81 -8.38 -10.54
CA LEU A 83 12.83 -9.10 -9.71
C LEU A 83 13.38 -10.43 -9.16
N GLU A 84 14.29 -11.08 -9.89
CA GLU A 84 14.94 -12.32 -9.48
C GLU A 84 15.78 -12.18 -8.20
N LEU A 85 16.24 -10.99 -7.87
CA LEU A 85 16.96 -10.69 -6.62
C LEU A 85 16.06 -10.73 -5.39
N ASN A 86 14.73 -10.84 -5.59
CA ASN A 86 13.73 -10.92 -4.53
C ASN A 86 13.86 -9.79 -3.48
N ALA A 87 14.16 -8.60 -3.96
CA ALA A 87 14.46 -7.41 -3.14
C ALA A 87 13.37 -7.10 -2.09
N GLY A 88 12.09 -7.35 -2.42
CA GLY A 88 10.99 -7.18 -1.48
C GLY A 88 11.14 -8.02 -0.21
N SER A 89 11.62 -9.26 -0.31
CA SER A 89 11.84 -10.10 0.87
C SER A 89 12.97 -9.57 1.76
N LEU A 90 13.99 -8.95 1.17
CA LEU A 90 15.09 -8.35 1.94
C LEU A 90 14.63 -7.04 2.62
N LEU A 91 13.79 -6.22 1.97
CA LEU A 91 13.17 -5.05 2.59
C LEU A 91 12.39 -5.45 3.84
N GLU A 92 11.53 -6.46 3.73
CA GLU A 92 10.73 -6.97 4.85
C GLU A 92 11.59 -7.53 5.98
N ALA A 93 12.62 -8.31 5.67
CA ALA A 93 13.55 -8.83 6.67
C ALA A 93 14.30 -7.67 7.38
N THR A 94 14.69 -6.65 6.63
CA THR A 94 15.35 -5.45 7.16
C THR A 94 14.42 -4.67 8.08
N ALA A 95 13.16 -4.47 7.69
CA ALA A 95 12.15 -3.80 8.52
C ALA A 95 11.88 -4.59 9.81
N ALA A 96 11.80 -5.91 9.72
CA ALA A 96 11.59 -6.79 10.88
C ALA A 96 12.77 -6.71 11.87
N ASP A 97 14.00 -6.77 11.38
CA ASP A 97 15.20 -6.65 12.23
C ASP A 97 15.31 -5.26 12.86
N TRP A 98 15.09 -4.21 12.09
CA TRP A 98 15.09 -2.83 12.59
C TRP A 98 14.00 -2.63 13.66
N GLY A 99 12.78 -3.10 13.40
CA GLY A 99 11.67 -3.00 14.32
C GLY A 99 11.91 -3.79 15.62
N LYS A 100 12.41 -5.03 15.51
CA LYS A 100 12.78 -5.86 16.66
C LYS A 100 13.79 -5.17 17.55
N LYS A 101 14.87 -4.62 16.98
CA LYS A 101 15.92 -3.91 17.74
C LYS A 101 15.39 -2.68 18.48
N ARG A 102 14.30 -2.07 18.02
CA ARG A 102 13.65 -0.91 18.62
C ARG A 102 12.42 -1.25 19.48
N GLY A 103 12.13 -2.53 19.66
CA GLY A 103 11.04 -3.01 20.51
C GLY A 103 9.65 -2.79 19.87
N PHE A 104 9.56 -2.83 18.54
CA PHE A 104 8.28 -2.91 17.84
C PHE A 104 7.69 -4.32 17.99
N ASN A 105 6.37 -4.41 18.01
CA ASN A 105 5.67 -5.66 18.22
C ASN A 105 5.20 -6.29 16.89
N TYR A 106 4.85 -5.45 15.92
CA TYR A 106 4.21 -5.90 14.67
C TYR A 106 4.66 -5.07 13.48
N ILE A 107 4.66 -5.73 12.31
CA ILE A 107 4.58 -5.08 11.01
C ILE A 107 3.19 -5.37 10.46
N HIS A 108 2.41 -4.33 10.17
CA HIS A 108 1.08 -4.43 9.59
C HIS A 108 1.18 -4.28 8.07
N HIS A 109 0.98 -5.36 7.33
CA HIS A 109 1.10 -5.38 5.86
C HIS A 109 -0.19 -5.01 5.11
N GLY A 110 -1.30 -4.83 5.82
CA GLY A 110 -2.62 -4.70 5.19
C GLY A 110 -3.08 -5.99 4.52
N GLY A 111 -4.16 -5.91 3.75
CA GLY A 111 -4.76 -7.04 3.04
C GLY A 111 -4.22 -7.22 1.61
N GLY A 112 -4.91 -8.07 0.84
CA GLY A 112 -4.78 -8.20 -0.61
C GLY A 112 -5.52 -7.08 -1.36
N ARG A 113 -5.63 -7.22 -2.68
CA ARG A 113 -6.45 -6.33 -3.54
C ARG A 113 -7.94 -6.67 -3.44
N THR A 114 -8.24 -7.90 -3.11
CA THR A 114 -9.61 -8.43 -3.01
C THR A 114 -9.77 -9.22 -1.71
N SER A 115 -11.00 -9.64 -1.41
CA SER A 115 -11.30 -10.57 -0.31
C SER A 115 -11.08 -12.05 -0.68
N ASP A 116 -10.63 -12.35 -1.90
CA ASP A 116 -10.33 -13.72 -2.32
C ASP A 116 -9.08 -14.23 -1.57
N PRO A 117 -9.15 -15.36 -0.86
CA PRO A 117 -7.98 -15.96 -0.20
C PRO A 117 -6.89 -16.38 -1.21
N ASN A 118 -7.21 -16.46 -2.50
CA ASN A 118 -6.26 -16.71 -3.58
C ASN A 118 -5.62 -15.44 -4.16
N ASP A 119 -5.97 -14.25 -3.70
CA ASP A 119 -5.33 -13.01 -4.12
C ASP A 119 -3.81 -13.09 -4.02
N SER A 120 -3.12 -12.75 -5.10
CA SER A 120 -1.66 -12.90 -5.21
C SER A 120 -0.90 -12.00 -4.23
N LEU A 121 -1.40 -10.78 -3.98
CA LEU A 121 -0.80 -9.84 -3.03
C LEU A 121 -1.00 -10.33 -1.59
N PHE A 122 -2.19 -10.86 -1.27
CA PHE A 122 -2.43 -11.47 0.02
C PHE A 122 -1.49 -12.66 0.27
N LYS A 123 -1.36 -13.57 -0.71
CA LYS A 123 -0.43 -14.71 -0.63
C LYS A 123 1.02 -14.28 -0.47
N TYR A 124 1.43 -13.20 -1.13
CA TYR A 124 2.77 -12.64 -0.97
C TYR A 124 3.01 -12.17 0.47
N LYS A 125 2.11 -11.35 1.00
CA LYS A 125 2.21 -10.81 2.37
C LYS A 125 2.17 -11.91 3.44
N LYS A 126 1.34 -12.91 3.25
CA LYS A 126 1.21 -14.05 4.17
C LYS A 126 2.51 -14.85 4.36
N LYS A 127 3.47 -14.75 3.43
CA LYS A 127 4.77 -15.42 3.55
C LYS A 127 5.59 -14.88 4.73
N PHE A 128 5.37 -13.64 5.15
CA PHE A 128 6.15 -12.97 6.19
C PHE A 128 5.61 -13.20 7.60
N GLY A 129 4.39 -13.74 7.75
CA GLY A 129 3.82 -14.07 9.06
C GLY A 129 2.97 -15.33 9.03
N LYS A 130 3.27 -16.31 9.91
CA LYS A 130 2.43 -17.50 10.08
C LYS A 130 1.36 -17.24 11.12
N ASN A 131 0.09 -17.55 10.80
CA ASN A 131 -1.04 -17.43 11.72
C ASN A 131 -1.20 -16.03 12.34
N THR A 132 -0.92 -15.01 11.55
CA THR A 132 -1.01 -13.59 11.96
C THR A 132 -2.04 -12.83 11.15
N GLU A 133 -2.93 -13.53 10.47
CA GLU A 133 -4.04 -12.94 9.76
C GLU A 133 -5.14 -12.54 10.74
N PHE A 134 -5.67 -11.33 10.55
CA PHE A 134 -6.82 -10.83 11.29
C PHE A 134 -7.94 -10.48 10.30
N ASP A 135 -9.16 -10.77 10.69
CA ASP A 135 -10.32 -10.34 9.91
C ASP A 135 -10.43 -8.81 9.91
N PHE A 136 -10.68 -8.26 8.73
CA PHE A 136 -10.89 -6.85 8.55
C PHE A 136 -12.36 -6.53 8.42
N TYR A 137 -12.90 -5.73 9.34
CA TYR A 137 -14.31 -5.37 9.38
C TYR A 137 -14.51 -3.93 8.90
N ILE A 138 -15.48 -3.73 8.00
CA ILE A 138 -15.86 -2.41 7.50
C ILE A 138 -17.24 -2.05 7.98
N GLY A 139 -17.37 -0.94 8.71
CA GLY A 139 -18.67 -0.34 9.02
C GLY A 139 -19.18 0.49 7.84
N ARG A 140 -20.46 0.35 7.51
CA ARG A 140 -21.12 1.11 6.43
C ARG A 140 -22.31 1.87 7.00
N LYS A 141 -22.43 3.16 6.64
CA LYS A 141 -23.58 3.98 6.99
C LYS A 141 -23.91 4.97 5.87
N ILE A 142 -25.16 4.97 5.43
CA ILE A 142 -25.68 5.97 4.51
C ILE A 142 -26.38 7.05 5.33
N TRP A 143 -25.88 8.26 5.32
CA TRP A 143 -26.41 9.39 6.08
C TRP A 143 -27.70 9.98 5.46
N SER A 144 -27.78 9.97 4.11
CA SER A 144 -28.95 10.40 3.36
C SER A 144 -29.16 9.47 2.18
N MET A 145 -30.22 8.68 2.22
CA MET A 145 -30.60 7.78 1.10
C MET A 145 -30.94 8.58 -0.15
N GLU A 146 -31.55 9.75 -0.01
CA GLU A 146 -31.88 10.61 -1.15
C GLU A 146 -30.61 11.01 -1.92
N ILE A 147 -29.61 11.55 -1.22
CA ILE A 147 -28.34 11.97 -1.83
C ILE A 147 -27.60 10.75 -2.38
N TYR A 148 -27.56 9.65 -1.64
CA TYR A 148 -26.91 8.42 -2.07
C TYR A 148 -27.49 7.91 -3.39
N ASN A 149 -28.82 7.84 -3.51
CA ASN A 149 -29.50 7.41 -4.73
C ASN A 149 -29.28 8.37 -5.91
N LYS A 150 -29.24 9.69 -5.68
CA LYS A 150 -28.90 10.69 -6.70
C LYS A 150 -27.47 10.45 -7.23
N LEU A 151 -26.50 10.20 -6.37
CA LEU A 151 -25.12 9.90 -6.76
C LEU A 151 -25.02 8.60 -7.56
N ILE A 152 -25.74 7.54 -7.18
CA ILE A 152 -25.80 6.30 -7.95
C ILE A 152 -26.41 6.53 -9.34
N ALA A 153 -27.49 7.31 -9.43
CA ALA A 153 -28.14 7.59 -10.71
C ALA A 153 -27.21 8.29 -11.70
N LEU A 154 -26.31 9.15 -11.24
CA LEU A 154 -25.32 9.84 -12.07
C LEU A 154 -24.24 8.89 -12.67
N LYS A 155 -24.07 7.69 -12.12
CA LYS A 155 -23.04 6.74 -12.54
C LYS A 155 -23.46 5.81 -13.66
N ASN A 156 -24.72 5.77 -14.07
CA ASN A 156 -25.23 4.86 -15.12
C ASN A 156 -24.82 3.39 -14.92
N LEU A 157 -24.86 2.90 -13.67
CA LEU A 157 -24.39 1.57 -13.32
C LEU A 157 -25.22 0.49 -14.02
N SER A 158 -24.57 -0.55 -14.50
CA SER A 158 -25.19 -1.78 -14.99
C SER A 158 -25.94 -2.51 -13.85
N ILE A 159 -26.81 -3.45 -14.22
CA ILE A 159 -27.53 -4.28 -13.25
C ILE A 159 -26.55 -5.06 -12.35
N LYS A 160 -25.47 -5.59 -12.92
CA LYS A 160 -24.42 -6.32 -12.18
C LYS A 160 -23.73 -5.44 -11.14
N GLU A 161 -23.38 -4.20 -11.51
CA GLU A 161 -22.74 -3.25 -10.60
C GLU A 161 -23.67 -2.81 -9.47
N LYS A 162 -24.95 -2.57 -9.75
CA LYS A 162 -25.97 -2.23 -8.75
C LYS A 162 -26.18 -3.33 -7.71
N ASN A 163 -25.99 -4.59 -8.10
CA ASN A 163 -26.15 -5.77 -7.24
C ASN A 163 -24.81 -6.21 -6.60
N SER A 164 -23.75 -5.44 -6.75
CA SER A 164 -22.45 -5.76 -6.14
C SER A 164 -22.41 -5.37 -4.66
N ASP A 165 -21.56 -6.05 -3.88
CA ASP A 165 -21.28 -5.71 -2.48
C ASP A 165 -20.34 -4.50 -2.32
N PHE A 166 -19.92 -3.87 -3.41
CA PHE A 166 -19.04 -2.70 -3.37
C PHE A 166 -19.73 -1.51 -2.70
N PHE A 167 -19.03 -0.82 -1.82
CA PHE A 167 -19.58 0.34 -1.13
C PHE A 167 -18.54 1.48 -1.06
N PRO A 168 -18.97 2.72 -1.31
CA PRO A 168 -20.29 3.12 -1.81
C PRO A 168 -20.42 2.92 -3.33
N LEU A 169 -21.58 2.49 -3.81
CA LEU A 169 -21.81 2.13 -5.21
C LEU A 169 -21.45 3.24 -6.21
N TYR A 170 -21.64 4.51 -5.85
CA TYR A 170 -21.31 5.63 -6.72
C TYR A 170 -19.78 5.81 -6.94
N ARG A 171 -18.92 5.06 -6.25
CA ARG A 171 -17.46 5.03 -6.44
C ARG A 171 -16.97 3.84 -7.25
N ILE A 172 -17.87 2.98 -7.74
CA ILE A 172 -17.46 1.90 -8.64
C ILE A 172 -16.74 2.50 -9.85
N SER A 173 -15.50 2.06 -10.09
CA SER A 173 -14.75 2.41 -11.30
C SER A 173 -15.34 1.64 -12.48
N GLN A 174 -15.83 2.35 -13.49
CA GLN A 174 -16.19 1.74 -14.77
C GLN A 174 -14.87 1.37 -15.47
N LYS A 175 -14.65 0.07 -15.66
CA LYS A 175 -13.53 -0.45 -16.46
C LYS A 175 -13.84 -0.30 -17.93
#